data_d1ca428b5ed19c6a100d05ca4b50d361
#
_entry.id   d1ca428b5ed19c6a100d05ca4b50d361
#
_cell.length_a   1.000
_cell.length_b   1.000
_cell.length_c   1.000
_cell.angle_alpha   90.00
_cell.angle_beta   90.00
_cell.angle_gamma   90.00
#
_symmetry.space_group_name_H-M   'P 1'
#
loop_
_entity.id
_entity.type
_entity.pdbx_description
1 polymer ?
#
loop_
_entity_poly.entity_id
_entity_poly.type
_entity_poly.pdbx_seq_one_letter_code
_entity_poly.pdbx_strand_id
1 'polypeptide(L)'
;ERDLYSVGFYNLENLFDTIHDAGKNDLEFLPSGSYAWTAEKYEAKLKNLAKVLSEVSRDRVPEGPAVIGVAEAENNRVLTDLVSQPAISNYKFVHYEGPDKRGIDCALLYDPEQFTVTNSKLVLSTPFEGDTVHLTRGFLIVDGQMAGERVCFIVNHWPSRGAKSPVRVHAAKQVRALADSLMRTDKKLKLIVMGDMNDDPMDESMATLGARKYAKQVKKGEFYNPWWETLVDKGVGTL
;
A
#
# COMPACT_ATOMS: atom_id res chain seq x y z
N GLU A 1 29.84 -8.87 -4.62
CA GLU A 1 28.68 -8.34 -5.36
C GLU A 1 27.53 -8.18 -4.37
N ARG A 2 26.80 -7.08 -4.43
CA ARG A 2 25.62 -6.87 -3.59
C ARG A 2 24.40 -7.09 -4.46
N ASP A 3 23.54 -8.01 -4.08
CA ASP A 3 22.25 -8.21 -4.76
C ASP A 3 21.36 -6.99 -4.50
N LEU A 4 20.72 -6.52 -5.57
CA LEU A 4 19.78 -5.40 -5.53
C LEU A 4 18.35 -5.94 -5.56
N TYR A 5 17.57 -5.52 -4.59
CA TYR A 5 16.12 -5.82 -4.53
C TYR A 5 15.33 -4.52 -4.67
N SER A 6 14.21 -4.58 -5.33
CA SER A 6 13.30 -3.43 -5.41
C SER A 6 11.99 -3.67 -4.66
N VAL A 7 11.43 -2.58 -4.19
CA VAL A 7 10.17 -2.53 -3.46
C VAL A 7 9.34 -1.41 -4.08
N GLY A 8 8.11 -1.70 -4.46
CA GLY A 8 7.21 -0.72 -5.07
C GLY A 8 5.93 -0.52 -4.27
N PHE A 9 5.27 0.60 -4.56
CA PHE A 9 3.89 0.85 -4.18
C PHE A 9 3.14 1.46 -5.36
N TYR A 10 1.89 1.02 -5.57
CA TYR A 10 1.03 1.53 -6.62
C TYR A 10 -0.42 1.59 -6.17
N ASN A 11 -1.09 2.72 -6.35
CA ASN A 11 -2.53 2.82 -6.15
C ASN A 11 -3.23 2.32 -7.42
N LEU A 12 -4.12 1.33 -7.27
CA LEU A 12 -4.82 0.68 -8.39
C LEU A 12 -6.00 1.50 -8.92
N GLU A 13 -6.28 2.66 -8.32
CA GLU A 13 -7.35 3.57 -8.73
C GLU A 13 -8.72 2.90 -8.85
N ASN A 14 -9.28 2.48 -7.70
CA ASN A 14 -10.58 1.83 -7.61
C ASN A 14 -10.67 0.59 -8.53
N LEU A 15 -9.85 -0.42 -8.26
CA LEU A 15 -9.96 -1.70 -8.95
C LEU A 15 -11.16 -2.49 -8.40
N PHE A 16 -12.30 -2.33 -9.08
CA PHE A 16 -13.54 -3.04 -8.83
C PHE A 16 -13.83 -4.05 -9.93
N ASP A 17 -14.42 -5.18 -9.58
CA ASP A 17 -15.04 -6.06 -10.56
C ASP A 17 -16.47 -5.57 -10.91
N THR A 18 -17.24 -6.39 -11.60
CA THR A 18 -18.60 -6.04 -12.06
C THR A 18 -19.70 -6.62 -11.17
N ILE A 19 -19.33 -7.16 -10.00
CA ILE A 19 -20.24 -7.87 -9.09
C ILE A 19 -20.40 -7.04 -7.81
N HIS A 20 -21.64 -6.84 -7.37
CA HIS A 20 -21.91 -6.15 -6.12
C HIS A 20 -21.50 -7.01 -4.92
N ASP A 21 -20.71 -6.44 -4.03
CA ASP A 21 -20.36 -7.03 -2.74
C ASP A 21 -21.37 -6.59 -1.67
N ALA A 22 -22.00 -7.57 -1.03
CA ALA A 22 -23.04 -7.31 -0.05
C ALA A 22 -22.57 -6.38 1.09
N GLY A 23 -23.34 -5.33 1.35
CA GLY A 23 -23.05 -4.36 2.40
C GLY A 23 -22.01 -3.29 2.03
N LYS A 24 -21.52 -3.27 0.78
CA LYS A 24 -20.58 -2.28 0.28
C LYS A 24 -21.28 -1.23 -0.59
N ASN A 25 -20.74 -0.03 -0.59
CA ASN A 25 -21.21 1.07 -1.43
C ASN A 25 -20.43 1.10 -2.75
N ASP A 26 -20.62 0.08 -3.57
CA ASP A 26 -19.91 -0.17 -4.84
C ASP A 26 -20.81 -0.06 -6.08
N LEU A 27 -22.05 0.38 -5.92
CA LEU A 27 -23.05 0.39 -6.99
C LEU A 27 -22.65 1.23 -8.21
N GLU A 28 -21.81 2.24 -8.01
CA GLU A 28 -21.28 3.06 -9.10
C GLU A 28 -20.40 2.26 -10.07
N PHE A 29 -19.76 1.20 -9.57
CA PHE A 29 -18.85 0.33 -10.31
C PHE A 29 -19.52 -0.91 -10.89
N LEU A 30 -20.84 -0.96 -10.95
CA LEU A 30 -21.57 -2.01 -11.64
C LEU A 30 -21.82 -1.63 -13.11
N PRO A 31 -22.09 -2.61 -13.99
CA PRO A 31 -22.46 -2.33 -15.37
C PRO A 31 -23.67 -1.38 -15.51
N SER A 32 -24.59 -1.44 -14.55
CA SER A 32 -25.78 -0.56 -14.45
C SER A 32 -25.52 0.72 -13.64
N GLY A 33 -24.31 0.90 -13.09
CA GLY A 33 -23.94 2.04 -12.26
C GLY A 33 -23.52 3.26 -13.09
N SER A 34 -23.22 4.38 -12.41
CA SER A 34 -22.87 5.64 -13.05
C SER A 34 -21.64 5.59 -13.94
N TYR A 35 -20.67 4.72 -13.62
CA TYR A 35 -19.47 4.51 -14.45
C TYR A 35 -19.71 3.54 -15.61
N ALA A 36 -20.89 2.89 -15.70
CA ALA A 36 -21.16 1.82 -16.65
C ALA A 36 -19.97 0.85 -16.72
N TRP A 37 -19.62 0.29 -15.56
CA TRP A 37 -18.42 -0.52 -15.37
C TRP A 37 -18.62 -1.92 -15.92
N THR A 38 -18.39 -2.08 -17.22
CA THR A 38 -18.59 -3.34 -17.93
C THR A 38 -17.40 -4.30 -17.75
N ALA A 39 -17.62 -5.58 -18.03
CA ALA A 39 -16.55 -6.59 -18.04
C ALA A 39 -15.39 -6.19 -18.95
N GLU A 40 -15.68 -5.61 -20.11
CA GLU A 40 -14.65 -5.13 -21.07
C GLU A 40 -13.76 -4.05 -20.45
N LYS A 41 -14.35 -3.09 -19.73
CA LYS A 41 -13.60 -2.03 -19.03
C LYS A 41 -12.75 -2.63 -17.91
N TYR A 42 -13.30 -3.57 -17.16
CA TYR A 42 -12.59 -4.27 -16.10
C TYR A 42 -11.39 -5.04 -16.65
N GLU A 43 -11.58 -5.85 -17.67
CA GLU A 43 -10.50 -6.61 -18.33
C GLU A 43 -9.40 -5.69 -18.90
N ALA A 44 -9.80 -4.58 -19.54
CA ALA A 44 -8.86 -3.60 -20.05
C ALA A 44 -8.04 -2.96 -18.91
N LYS A 45 -8.66 -2.65 -17.78
CA LYS A 45 -7.97 -2.11 -16.60
C LYS A 45 -6.99 -3.12 -16.03
N LEU A 46 -7.38 -4.38 -15.87
CA LEU A 46 -6.49 -5.44 -15.39
C LEU A 46 -5.26 -5.57 -16.29
N LYS A 47 -5.45 -5.58 -17.61
CA LYS A 47 -4.36 -5.68 -18.57
C LYS A 47 -3.41 -4.47 -18.49
N ASN A 48 -3.95 -3.26 -18.38
CA ASN A 48 -3.16 -2.04 -18.26
C ASN A 48 -2.37 -2.00 -16.93
N LEU A 49 -2.99 -2.36 -15.82
CA LEU A 49 -2.32 -2.46 -14.53
C LEU A 49 -1.20 -3.50 -14.55
N ALA A 50 -1.47 -4.68 -15.09
CA ALA A 50 -0.46 -5.74 -15.22
C ALA A 50 0.74 -5.28 -16.05
N LYS A 51 0.51 -4.55 -17.14
CA LYS A 51 1.57 -3.96 -17.95
C LYS A 51 2.42 -3.00 -17.12
N VAL A 52 1.81 -2.03 -16.45
CA VAL A 52 2.53 -1.05 -15.62
C VAL A 52 3.32 -1.75 -14.51
N LEU A 53 2.69 -2.65 -13.76
CA LEU A 53 3.33 -3.35 -12.65
C LEU A 53 4.49 -4.25 -13.13
N SER A 54 4.39 -4.82 -14.33
CA SER A 54 5.46 -5.64 -14.92
C SER A 54 6.69 -4.84 -15.32
N GLU A 55 6.56 -3.52 -15.49
CA GLU A 55 7.65 -2.64 -15.92
C GLU A 55 8.38 -1.95 -14.76
N VAL A 56 7.81 -2.01 -13.55
CA VAL A 56 8.39 -1.32 -12.37
C VAL A 56 9.80 -1.83 -12.09
N SER A 57 10.75 -0.89 -12.02
CA SER A 57 12.17 -1.08 -11.66
C SER A 57 12.97 -2.08 -12.51
N ARG A 58 12.44 -2.58 -13.61
CA ARG A 58 13.09 -3.61 -14.43
C ARG A 58 14.37 -3.14 -15.14
N ASP A 59 14.54 -1.85 -15.29
CA ASP A 59 15.78 -1.24 -15.77
C ASP A 59 16.94 -1.39 -14.79
N ARG A 60 16.65 -1.60 -13.51
CA ARG A 60 17.62 -1.76 -12.42
C ARG A 60 17.66 -3.17 -11.86
N VAL A 61 16.50 -3.80 -11.77
CA VAL A 61 16.28 -5.14 -11.22
C VAL A 61 15.50 -5.95 -12.25
N PRO A 62 16.18 -6.76 -13.09
CA PRO A 62 15.54 -7.50 -14.18
C PRO A 62 14.40 -8.41 -13.72
N GLU A 63 14.49 -8.96 -12.52
CA GLU A 63 13.47 -9.80 -11.89
C GLU A 63 12.20 -9.02 -11.52
N GLY A 64 12.28 -7.68 -11.49
CA GLY A 64 11.22 -6.81 -11.02
C GLY A 64 11.16 -6.72 -9.48
N PRO A 65 10.17 -6.00 -8.93
CA PRO A 65 10.05 -5.83 -7.49
C PRO A 65 9.84 -7.14 -6.74
N ALA A 66 10.53 -7.29 -5.62
CA ALA A 66 10.28 -8.40 -4.69
C ALA A 66 8.87 -8.31 -4.09
N VAL A 67 8.44 -7.08 -3.81
CA VAL A 67 7.09 -6.77 -3.32
C VAL A 67 6.56 -5.49 -3.96
N ILE A 68 5.23 -5.43 -4.13
CA ILE A 68 4.51 -4.22 -4.52
C ILE A 68 3.32 -4.07 -3.59
N GLY A 69 3.36 -3.06 -2.72
CA GLY A 69 2.17 -2.64 -1.98
C GLY A 69 1.16 -2.00 -2.94
N VAL A 70 -0.11 -2.30 -2.77
CA VAL A 70 -1.18 -1.72 -3.56
C VAL A 70 -2.31 -1.20 -2.69
N ALA A 71 -3.02 -0.22 -3.16
CA ALA A 71 -4.22 0.33 -2.55
C ALA A 71 -5.38 0.32 -3.53
N GLU A 72 -6.59 0.45 -2.99
CA GLU A 72 -7.83 0.51 -3.75
C GLU A 72 -8.17 -0.78 -4.53
N ALA A 73 -7.85 -1.93 -3.94
CA ALA A 73 -8.34 -3.22 -4.38
C ALA A 73 -9.65 -3.55 -3.66
N GLU A 74 -10.68 -3.92 -4.42
CA GLU A 74 -12.00 -4.23 -3.86
C GLU A 74 -11.99 -5.49 -2.97
N ASN A 75 -11.42 -6.59 -3.46
CA ASN A 75 -11.51 -7.90 -2.81
C ASN A 75 -10.46 -8.88 -3.33
N ASN A 76 -10.52 -10.12 -2.85
CA ASN A 76 -9.67 -11.21 -3.34
C ASN A 76 -9.88 -11.53 -4.82
N ARG A 77 -11.11 -11.40 -5.35
CA ARG A 77 -11.40 -11.70 -6.77
C ARG A 77 -10.57 -10.80 -7.68
N VAL A 78 -10.62 -9.48 -7.46
CA VAL A 78 -9.87 -8.54 -8.31
C VAL A 78 -8.36 -8.76 -8.21
N LEU A 79 -7.85 -9.13 -7.05
CA LEU A 79 -6.42 -9.43 -6.88
C LEU A 79 -6.03 -10.75 -7.55
N THR A 80 -6.88 -11.77 -7.46
CA THR A 80 -6.69 -13.04 -8.18
C THR A 80 -6.67 -12.81 -9.68
N ASP A 81 -7.62 -12.04 -10.21
CA ASP A 81 -7.69 -11.69 -11.63
C ASP A 81 -6.46 -10.89 -12.08
N LEU A 82 -6.00 -9.95 -11.24
CA LEU A 82 -4.82 -9.13 -11.51
C LEU A 82 -3.55 -9.99 -11.63
N VAL A 83 -3.26 -10.84 -10.64
CA VAL A 83 -2.04 -11.68 -10.67
C VAL A 83 -2.17 -12.87 -11.61
N SER A 84 -3.34 -13.12 -12.16
CA SER A 84 -3.55 -14.09 -13.24
C SER A 84 -3.15 -13.54 -14.62
N GLN A 85 -2.92 -12.23 -14.73
CA GLN A 85 -2.40 -11.64 -15.96
C GLN A 85 -0.99 -12.18 -16.26
N PRO A 86 -0.70 -12.65 -17.50
CA PRO A 86 0.56 -13.31 -17.80
C PRO A 86 1.81 -12.50 -17.43
N ALA A 87 1.75 -11.18 -17.61
CA ALA A 87 2.89 -10.30 -17.36
C ALA A 87 3.35 -10.26 -15.89
N ILE A 88 2.49 -10.59 -14.93
CA ILE A 88 2.75 -10.57 -13.48
C ILE A 88 2.32 -11.84 -12.77
N SER A 89 2.23 -12.97 -13.50
CA SER A 89 1.76 -14.25 -12.94
C SER A 89 2.75 -14.90 -11.96
N ASN A 90 3.96 -14.35 -11.82
CA ASN A 90 4.92 -14.73 -10.78
C ASN A 90 4.56 -14.17 -9.39
N TYR A 91 3.64 -13.21 -9.30
CA TYR A 91 3.22 -12.64 -8.02
C TYR A 91 2.10 -13.43 -7.36
N LYS A 92 2.21 -13.54 -6.04
CA LYS A 92 1.13 -13.89 -5.11
C LYS A 92 0.73 -12.64 -4.34
N PHE A 93 -0.28 -12.72 -3.48
CA PHE A 93 -0.69 -11.57 -2.68
C PHE A 93 -1.10 -11.93 -1.26
N VAL A 94 -1.02 -10.94 -0.38
CA VAL A 94 -1.58 -10.92 0.97
C VAL A 94 -2.66 -9.86 1.00
N HIS A 95 -3.87 -10.25 1.38
CA HIS A 95 -5.02 -9.35 1.48
C HIS A 95 -5.93 -9.75 2.64
N TYR A 96 -6.52 -8.75 3.28
CA TYR A 96 -7.57 -8.89 4.29
C TYR A 96 -8.69 -7.91 3.97
N GLU A 97 -9.94 -8.36 4.08
CA GLU A 97 -11.10 -7.49 4.00
C GLU A 97 -11.09 -6.48 5.15
N GLY A 98 -11.23 -5.21 4.82
CA GLY A 98 -11.28 -4.11 5.76
C GLY A 98 -12.68 -3.52 5.92
N PRO A 99 -12.85 -2.56 6.85
CA PRO A 99 -14.14 -1.96 7.16
C PRO A 99 -14.54 -0.79 6.26
N ASP A 100 -13.78 -0.47 5.21
CA ASP A 100 -14.10 0.63 4.30
C ASP A 100 -15.48 0.43 3.66
N LYS A 101 -16.31 1.46 3.65
CA LYS A 101 -17.68 1.38 3.14
C LYS A 101 -17.76 1.16 1.64
N ARG A 102 -16.80 1.68 0.87
CA ARG A 102 -16.70 1.40 -0.57
C ARG A 102 -16.21 -0.02 -0.83
N GLY A 103 -15.54 -0.64 0.15
CA GLY A 103 -14.98 -1.97 0.04
C GLY A 103 -13.59 -1.98 -0.58
N ILE A 104 -12.83 -0.89 -0.54
CA ILE A 104 -11.45 -0.85 -1.04
C ILE A 104 -10.44 -1.10 0.09
N ASP A 105 -9.44 -1.90 -0.23
CA ASP A 105 -8.43 -2.36 0.72
C ASP A 105 -7.01 -2.15 0.20
N CYS A 106 -6.03 -2.28 1.11
CA CYS A 106 -4.64 -2.47 0.77
C CYS A 106 -4.33 -3.96 0.58
N ALA A 107 -3.32 -4.24 -0.22
CA ALA A 107 -2.74 -5.57 -0.36
C ALA A 107 -1.23 -5.48 -0.59
N LEU A 108 -0.54 -6.62 -0.47
CA LEU A 108 0.86 -6.75 -0.85
C LEU A 108 0.99 -7.84 -1.90
N LEU A 109 1.43 -7.47 -3.10
CA LEU A 109 1.88 -8.42 -4.10
C LEU A 109 3.33 -8.79 -3.79
N TYR A 110 3.70 -10.06 -3.90
CA TYR A 110 5.07 -10.51 -3.66
C TYR A 110 5.48 -11.61 -4.63
N ASP A 111 6.73 -11.57 -5.03
CA ASP A 111 7.38 -12.64 -5.78
C ASP A 111 7.95 -13.66 -4.79
N PRO A 112 7.41 -14.89 -4.72
CA PRO A 112 7.84 -15.88 -3.74
C PRO A 112 9.29 -16.35 -3.93
N GLU A 113 9.90 -16.11 -5.08
CA GLU A 113 11.32 -16.38 -5.30
C GLU A 113 12.23 -15.33 -4.65
N GLN A 114 11.70 -14.12 -4.39
CA GLN A 114 12.46 -13.03 -3.80
C GLN A 114 12.05 -12.72 -2.34
N PHE A 115 10.82 -13.04 -1.96
CA PHE A 115 10.28 -12.74 -0.63
C PHE A 115 9.42 -13.88 -0.10
N THR A 116 9.70 -14.32 1.10
CA THR A 116 8.93 -15.35 1.80
C THR A 116 8.12 -14.71 2.92
N VAL A 117 6.79 -14.78 2.83
CA VAL A 117 5.88 -14.31 3.89
C VAL A 117 5.96 -15.25 5.09
N THR A 118 6.27 -14.74 6.27
CA THR A 118 6.30 -15.50 7.52
C THR A 118 5.10 -15.22 8.40
N ASN A 119 4.57 -13.99 8.38
CA ASN A 119 3.38 -13.61 9.12
C ASN A 119 2.72 -12.40 8.48
N SER A 120 1.43 -12.26 8.64
CA SER A 120 0.69 -11.09 8.20
C SER A 120 -0.53 -10.83 9.07
N LYS A 121 -0.97 -9.57 9.13
CA LYS A 121 -2.20 -9.17 9.80
C LYS A 121 -2.68 -7.83 9.30
N LEU A 122 -3.98 -7.59 9.41
CA LEU A 122 -4.57 -6.26 9.28
C LEU A 122 -4.83 -5.70 10.68
N VAL A 123 -4.25 -4.55 10.99
CA VAL A 123 -4.54 -3.78 12.20
C VAL A 123 -5.56 -2.71 11.86
N LEU A 124 -6.72 -2.76 12.49
CA LEU A 124 -7.76 -1.77 12.25
C LEU A 124 -7.37 -0.41 12.86
N SER A 125 -7.69 0.65 12.13
CA SER A 125 -7.53 2.01 12.65
C SER A 125 -8.55 2.26 13.77
N THR A 126 -8.10 2.91 14.84
CA THR A 126 -9.02 3.39 15.87
C THR A 126 -9.82 4.59 15.35
N PRO A 127 -11.08 4.77 15.78
CA PRO A 127 -11.89 5.92 15.38
C PRO A 127 -11.24 7.25 15.78
N PHE A 128 -11.23 8.22 14.87
CA PHE A 128 -10.80 9.57 15.18
C PHE A 128 -11.91 10.29 15.98
N GLU A 129 -11.59 10.82 17.17
CA GLU A 129 -12.53 11.52 18.05
C GLU A 129 -13.84 10.75 18.29
N GLY A 130 -13.79 9.41 18.31
CA GLY A 130 -14.96 8.56 18.53
C GLY A 130 -15.87 8.39 17.32
N ASP A 131 -15.47 8.84 16.13
CA ASP A 131 -16.24 8.62 14.89
C ASP A 131 -16.20 7.14 14.49
N THR A 132 -17.24 6.41 14.86
CA THR A 132 -17.42 4.99 14.50
C THR A 132 -18.11 4.77 13.16
N VAL A 133 -18.53 5.84 12.51
CA VAL A 133 -19.26 5.77 11.22
C VAL A 133 -18.30 5.76 10.04
N HIS A 134 -17.22 6.55 10.11
CA HIS A 134 -16.24 6.68 9.03
C HIS A 134 -14.99 5.85 9.33
N LEU A 135 -15.14 4.53 9.39
CA LEU A 135 -14.03 3.61 9.58
C LEU A 135 -13.13 3.61 8.35
N THR A 136 -11.82 3.58 8.59
CA THR A 136 -10.81 3.54 7.52
C THR A 136 -10.27 2.13 7.31
N ARG A 137 -9.47 1.97 6.25
CA ARG A 137 -8.93 0.69 5.76
C ARG A 137 -8.04 -0.07 6.74
N GLY A 138 -7.50 0.58 7.75
CA GLY A 138 -6.53 -0.04 8.65
C GLY A 138 -5.12 -0.06 8.05
N PHE A 139 -4.25 -0.87 8.67
CA PHE A 139 -2.84 -0.97 8.32
C PHE A 139 -2.47 -2.42 8.08
N LEU A 140 -2.03 -2.76 6.86
CA LEU A 140 -1.62 -4.10 6.50
C LEU A 140 -0.16 -4.31 6.89
N ILE A 141 0.12 -5.25 7.78
CA ILE A 141 1.47 -5.61 8.21
C ILE A 141 1.82 -6.96 7.61
N VAL A 142 2.90 -7.01 6.85
CA VAL A 142 3.44 -8.25 6.27
C VAL A 142 4.88 -8.40 6.67
N ASP A 143 5.19 -9.48 7.37
CA ASP A 143 6.52 -9.83 7.85
C ASP A 143 7.08 -10.99 7.02
N GLY A 144 8.37 -10.96 6.74
CA GLY A 144 8.96 -12.02 5.95
C GLY A 144 10.48 -11.95 5.83
N GLN A 145 11.00 -12.74 4.90
CA GLN A 145 12.42 -12.87 4.62
C GLN A 145 12.73 -12.44 3.18
N MET A 146 13.73 -11.58 3.05
CA MET A 146 14.28 -11.15 1.76
C MET A 146 15.79 -11.17 1.85
N ALA A 147 16.46 -11.86 0.93
CA ALA A 147 17.92 -11.99 0.92
C ALA A 147 18.50 -12.50 2.27
N GLY A 148 17.79 -13.40 2.94
CA GLY A 148 18.22 -13.95 4.24
C GLY A 148 18.02 -13.01 5.44
N GLU A 149 17.40 -11.84 5.24
CA GLU A 149 17.14 -10.86 6.29
C GLU A 149 15.65 -10.69 6.54
N ARG A 150 15.29 -10.41 7.78
CA ARG A 150 13.90 -10.09 8.14
C ARG A 150 13.54 -8.69 7.65
N VAL A 151 12.49 -8.61 6.85
CA VAL A 151 11.91 -7.36 6.35
C VAL A 151 10.42 -7.34 6.66
N CYS A 152 9.94 -6.24 7.20
CA CYS A 152 8.51 -6.04 7.49
C CYS A 152 7.99 -4.85 6.71
N PHE A 153 6.79 -4.99 6.14
CA PHE A 153 6.11 -3.95 5.39
C PHE A 153 4.84 -3.53 6.12
N ILE A 154 4.61 -2.22 6.22
CA ILE A 154 3.32 -1.66 6.62
C ILE A 154 2.76 -0.95 5.40
N VAL A 155 1.66 -1.46 4.85
CA VAL A 155 0.99 -0.89 3.68
C VAL A 155 -0.21 -0.08 4.12
N ASN A 156 -0.28 1.15 3.63
CA ASN A 156 -1.22 2.16 4.09
C ASN A 156 -2.06 2.73 2.95
N HIS A 157 -3.30 3.12 3.28
CA HIS A 157 -4.10 4.03 2.51
C HIS A 157 -4.90 4.90 3.49
N TRP A 158 -4.39 6.10 3.77
CA TRP A 158 -4.98 7.00 4.76
C TRP A 158 -6.16 7.78 4.18
N PRO A 159 -6.99 8.40 5.04
CA PRO A 159 -8.10 9.22 4.59
C PRO A 159 -7.67 10.31 3.61
N SER A 160 -8.46 10.50 2.56
CA SER A 160 -8.18 11.50 1.53
C SER A 160 -8.20 12.94 2.08
N ARG A 161 -7.73 13.89 1.28
CA ARG A 161 -7.74 15.31 1.65
C ARG A 161 -9.15 15.93 1.77
N GLY A 162 -10.20 15.19 1.44
CA GLY A 162 -11.56 15.52 1.84
C GLY A 162 -11.77 15.50 3.36
N ALA A 163 -10.99 14.69 4.08
CA ALA A 163 -10.91 14.75 5.53
C ALA A 163 -9.87 15.80 5.98
N LYS A 164 -10.09 16.37 7.17
CA LYS A 164 -9.16 17.33 7.77
C LYS A 164 -7.81 16.67 8.11
N SER A 165 -6.73 17.46 8.08
CA SER A 165 -5.36 17.00 8.39
C SER A 165 -5.22 16.23 9.71
N PRO A 166 -5.86 16.59 10.84
CA PRO A 166 -5.77 15.84 12.09
C PRO A 166 -6.16 14.36 11.97
N VAL A 167 -7.02 14.00 11.03
CA VAL A 167 -7.41 12.60 10.78
C VAL A 167 -6.22 11.79 10.25
N ARG A 168 -5.42 12.36 9.37
CA ARG A 168 -4.20 11.72 8.87
C ARG A 168 -3.08 11.72 9.91
N VAL A 169 -2.98 12.75 10.73
CA VAL A 169 -2.08 12.76 11.90
C VAL A 169 -2.44 11.64 12.88
N HIS A 170 -3.73 11.38 13.09
CA HIS A 170 -4.19 10.24 13.89
C HIS A 170 -3.76 8.90 13.31
N ALA A 171 -3.86 8.72 11.98
CA ALA A 171 -3.33 7.53 11.30
C ALA A 171 -1.82 7.41 11.51
N ALA A 172 -1.07 8.50 11.34
CA ALA A 172 0.37 8.53 11.52
C ALA A 172 0.81 8.15 12.95
N LYS A 173 0.10 8.61 13.98
CA LYS A 173 0.35 8.22 15.38
C LYS A 173 0.20 6.71 15.59
N GLN A 174 -0.81 6.11 15.00
CA GLN A 174 -1.04 4.67 15.10
C GLN A 174 0.07 3.88 14.38
N VAL A 175 0.45 4.29 13.17
CA VAL A 175 1.55 3.64 12.42
C VAL A 175 2.88 3.82 13.17
N ARG A 176 3.13 4.99 13.78
CA ARG A 176 4.30 5.20 14.63
C ARG A 176 4.34 4.22 15.81
N ALA A 177 3.23 4.03 16.49
CA ALA A 177 3.14 3.08 17.59
C ALA A 177 3.35 1.63 17.15
N LEU A 178 2.80 1.24 15.99
CA LEU A 178 3.04 -0.09 15.39
C LEU A 178 4.51 -0.29 15.04
N ALA A 179 5.14 0.70 14.40
CA ALA A 179 6.55 0.67 14.05
C ALA A 179 7.44 0.53 15.28
N ASP A 180 7.17 1.31 16.32
CA ASP A 180 7.90 1.23 17.60
C ASP A 180 7.77 -0.14 18.25
N SER A 181 6.58 -0.72 18.21
CA SER A 181 6.32 -2.07 18.74
C SER A 181 7.12 -3.13 17.98
N LEU A 182 7.08 -3.09 16.65
CA LEU A 182 7.82 -4.04 15.80
C LEU A 182 9.32 -3.93 16.02
N MET A 183 9.88 -2.72 16.06
CA MET A 183 11.31 -2.49 16.24
C MET A 183 11.81 -2.81 17.66
N ARG A 184 10.93 -2.85 18.68
CA ARG A 184 11.29 -3.32 20.02
C ARG A 184 11.52 -4.83 20.05
N THR A 185 10.80 -5.59 19.24
CA THR A 185 10.91 -7.05 19.21
C THR A 185 12.17 -7.53 18.49
N ASP A 186 12.65 -6.73 17.54
CA ASP A 186 13.85 -7.08 16.77
C ASP A 186 14.61 -5.80 16.37
N LYS A 187 15.81 -5.64 16.96
CA LYS A 187 16.67 -4.47 16.70
C LYS A 187 17.31 -4.48 15.30
N LYS A 188 17.28 -5.62 14.62
CA LYS A 188 17.81 -5.78 13.26
C LYS A 188 16.73 -5.70 12.19
N LEU A 189 15.46 -5.53 12.59
CA LEU A 189 14.34 -5.46 11.68
C LEU A 189 14.53 -4.34 10.67
N LYS A 190 14.40 -4.67 9.39
CA LYS A 190 14.22 -3.71 8.31
C LYS A 190 12.74 -3.47 8.14
N LEU A 191 12.30 -2.26 8.42
CA LEU A 191 10.90 -1.86 8.36
C LEU A 191 10.70 -0.84 7.25
N ILE A 192 9.78 -1.13 6.34
CA ILE A 192 9.39 -0.26 5.24
C ILE A 192 7.91 0.10 5.42
N VAL A 193 7.66 1.40 5.57
CA VAL A 193 6.31 1.96 5.58
C VAL A 193 6.04 2.56 4.21
N MET A 194 5.02 2.05 3.54
CA MET A 194 4.65 2.48 2.19
C MET A 194 3.15 2.68 2.08
N GLY A 195 2.72 3.43 1.11
CA GLY A 195 1.31 3.60 0.84
C GLY A 195 0.94 4.93 0.21
N ASP A 196 -0.36 5.12 0.06
CA ASP A 196 -0.97 6.39 -0.25
C ASP A 196 -1.39 7.07 1.07
N MET A 197 -0.54 7.96 1.54
CA MET A 197 -0.75 8.67 2.81
C MET A 197 -1.69 9.88 2.64
N ASN A 198 -2.04 10.24 1.41
CA ASN A 198 -2.84 11.42 1.08
C ASN A 198 -2.28 12.73 1.67
N ASP A 199 -1.00 12.77 1.97
CA ASP A 199 -0.24 13.92 2.46
C ASP A 199 1.12 14.01 1.78
N ASP A 200 1.69 15.20 1.79
CA ASP A 200 3.01 15.47 1.24
C ASP A 200 4.12 15.21 2.28
N PRO A 201 5.39 15.06 1.84
CA PRO A 201 6.51 14.82 2.75
C PRO A 201 6.67 15.85 3.87
N MET A 202 6.26 17.10 3.64
CA MET A 202 6.36 18.20 4.61
C MET A 202 5.17 18.30 5.56
N ASP A 203 4.11 17.53 5.38
CA ASP A 203 2.91 17.60 6.22
C ASP A 203 3.17 17.05 7.64
N GLU A 204 2.36 17.51 8.59
CA GLU A 204 2.47 17.14 10.00
C GLU A 204 2.38 15.62 10.23
N SER A 205 1.59 14.92 9.43
CA SER A 205 1.47 13.45 9.52
C SER A 205 2.81 12.75 9.28
N MET A 206 3.62 13.23 8.34
CA MET A 206 4.96 12.68 8.06
C MET A 206 5.94 13.00 9.19
N ALA A 207 5.90 14.19 9.75
CA ALA A 207 6.70 14.54 10.92
C ALA A 207 6.33 13.66 12.13
N THR A 208 5.03 13.41 12.35
CA THR A 208 4.50 12.54 13.40
C THR A 208 4.96 11.09 13.21
N LEU A 209 5.00 10.59 11.98
CA LEU A 209 5.53 9.28 11.64
C LEU A 209 7.05 9.16 11.90
N GLY A 210 7.77 10.27 11.95
CA GLY A 210 9.22 10.29 12.09
C GLY A 210 9.95 10.13 10.75
N ALA A 211 9.31 10.54 9.66
CA ALA A 211 9.88 10.51 8.32
C ALA A 211 10.76 11.75 8.08
N ARG A 212 12.03 11.56 7.75
CA ARG A 212 13.04 12.63 7.62
C ARG A 212 13.43 12.85 6.17
N LYS A 213 13.78 14.12 5.85
CA LYS A 213 14.19 14.53 4.51
C LYS A 213 15.51 13.89 4.07
N TYR A 214 16.49 13.85 4.95
CA TYR A 214 17.84 13.37 4.63
C TYR A 214 18.20 12.12 5.42
N ALA A 215 18.75 11.11 4.76
CA ALA A 215 19.15 9.85 5.40
C ALA A 215 20.10 10.09 6.59
N LYS A 216 21.00 11.07 6.50
CA LYS A 216 21.94 11.44 7.58
C LYS A 216 21.26 12.05 8.83
N GLN A 217 20.01 12.50 8.71
CA GLN A 217 19.24 13.06 9.82
C GLN A 217 18.40 12.00 10.55
N VAL A 218 18.30 10.80 9.99
CA VAL A 218 17.49 9.72 10.54
C VAL A 218 18.13 9.23 11.84
N LYS A 219 17.41 9.36 12.94
CA LYS A 219 17.79 8.80 14.23
C LYS A 219 17.26 7.38 14.36
N LYS A 220 17.73 6.67 15.38
CA LYS A 220 17.26 5.32 15.67
C LYS A 220 15.73 5.31 15.82
N GLY A 221 15.07 4.45 15.05
CA GLY A 221 13.62 4.30 15.05
C GLY A 221 12.86 5.27 14.14
N GLU A 222 13.56 6.21 13.50
CA GLU A 222 12.97 7.09 12.48
C GLU A 222 13.10 6.51 11.07
N PHE A 223 12.46 7.17 10.11
CA PHE A 223 12.44 6.78 8.71
C PHE A 223 13.12 7.83 7.83
N TYR A 224 13.74 7.37 6.75
CA TYR A 224 14.10 8.20 5.62
C TYR A 224 12.92 8.24 4.63
N ASN A 225 12.53 9.45 4.20
CA ASN A 225 11.48 9.63 3.20
C ASN A 225 12.09 10.20 1.90
N PRO A 226 12.29 9.37 0.86
CA PRO A 226 12.88 9.81 -0.41
C PRO A 226 11.97 10.75 -1.21
N TRP A 227 10.69 10.84 -0.89
CA TRP A 227 9.75 11.72 -1.61
C TRP A 227 10.03 13.21 -1.44
N TRP A 228 10.78 13.62 -0.42
CA TRP A 228 11.24 14.99 -0.31
C TRP A 228 12.04 15.43 -1.54
N GLU A 229 13.02 14.61 -1.95
CA GLU A 229 13.83 14.89 -3.13
C GLU A 229 12.97 14.89 -4.39
N THR A 230 12.09 13.90 -4.52
CA THR A 230 11.26 13.74 -5.72
C THR A 230 10.26 14.90 -5.88
N LEU A 231 9.55 15.26 -4.81
CA LEU A 231 8.52 16.29 -4.87
C LEU A 231 9.10 17.69 -4.85
N VAL A 232 10.01 17.98 -3.89
CA VAL A 232 10.47 19.34 -3.63
C VAL A 232 11.63 19.73 -4.55
N ASP A 233 12.62 18.86 -4.67
CA ASP A 233 13.84 19.20 -5.40
C ASP A 233 13.70 18.96 -6.91
N LYS A 234 12.92 17.94 -7.32
CA LYS A 234 12.69 17.60 -8.73
C LYS A 234 11.33 18.04 -9.28
N GLY A 235 10.43 18.50 -8.44
CA GLY A 235 9.10 18.93 -8.82
C GLY A 235 8.20 17.82 -9.41
N VAL A 236 8.48 16.56 -9.07
CA VAL A 236 7.74 15.38 -9.54
C VAL A 236 6.87 14.87 -8.40
N GLY A 237 5.57 14.95 -8.59
CA GLY A 237 4.58 14.41 -7.67
C GLY A 237 3.84 13.22 -8.27
N THR A 238 2.92 12.68 -7.48
CA THR A 238 1.86 11.77 -7.94
C THR A 238 0.53 12.51 -7.93
N LEU A 239 -0.36 12.13 -8.84
CA LEU A 239 -1.73 12.66 -8.87
C LEU A 239 -2.60 11.98 -7.83
#